data_384dc87487f0071771f2d8face3aaa8f
#
_entry.id   384dc87487f0071771f2d8face3aaa8f
#
_cell.length_a   1.000
_cell.length_b   1.000
_cell.length_c   1.000
_cell.angle_alpha   90.00
_cell.angle_beta   90.00
_cell.angle_gamma   90.00
#
_symmetry.space_group_name_H-M   'P 1'
#
loop_
_entity.id
_entity.type
_entity.pdbx_description
1 polymer ?
#
loop_
_entity_poly.entity_id
_entity_poly.type
_entity_poly.pdbx_seq_one_letter_code
_entity_poly.pdbx_strand_id
1 'polypeptide(L)'
;MSTSNKKGSIQAEKPGDVEISLFFYRNGEPIGMSGASDFVTFLRTWEVQENIAASTIEARFALEDAGGLIGALTGSEIIKLNVKSQLLDRTYFFRTYGIEARSKTNQGTDIYILNACSDEFIRNEVTNLFGHSNTLFNKKTEASQIIKTILGKKYLKTDKKLFAEETLNKHSFISPN
;
A
#
# COMPACT_ATOMS: atom_id res chain seq x y z
N MET A 1 -7.88 -37.72 1.54
CA MET A 1 -8.94 -36.69 1.36
C MET A 1 -8.42 -35.40 1.88
N SER A 2 -8.01 -34.51 0.96
CA SER A 2 -7.43 -33.21 1.31
C SER A 2 -8.57 -32.19 1.37
N THR A 3 -8.94 -31.75 2.56
CA THR A 3 -9.89 -30.68 2.75
C THR A 3 -9.15 -29.33 2.49
N SER A 4 -9.34 -28.82 1.29
CA SER A 4 -8.94 -27.47 0.95
C SER A 4 -9.73 -26.48 1.82
N ASN A 5 -9.07 -25.88 2.81
CA ASN A 5 -9.59 -24.73 3.55
C ASN A 5 -9.77 -23.57 2.57
N LYS A 6 -11.01 -23.34 2.12
CA LYS A 6 -11.40 -22.13 1.41
C LYS A 6 -11.18 -20.96 2.36
N LYS A 7 -10.10 -20.23 2.15
CA LYS A 7 -9.85 -18.90 2.76
C LYS A 7 -11.00 -17.99 2.36
N GLY A 8 -11.50 -17.22 3.32
CA GLY A 8 -12.68 -16.37 3.18
C GLY A 8 -12.49 -15.16 2.26
N SER A 9 -12.21 -15.39 1.00
CA SER A 9 -12.29 -14.36 -0.04
C SER A 9 -13.72 -14.32 -0.58
N ILE A 10 -14.27 -13.15 -0.75
CA ILE A 10 -15.51 -12.95 -1.52
C ILE A 10 -15.13 -13.20 -2.98
N GLN A 11 -15.57 -14.33 -3.53
CA GLN A 11 -15.29 -14.70 -4.92
C GLN A 11 -16.31 -14.02 -5.84
N ALA A 12 -15.81 -13.42 -6.92
CA ALA A 12 -16.64 -12.89 -8.00
C ALA A 12 -17.34 -14.03 -8.74
N GLU A 13 -18.66 -14.15 -8.56
CA GLU A 13 -19.47 -15.21 -9.18
C GLU A 13 -20.08 -14.80 -10.51
N LYS A 14 -20.16 -13.49 -10.80
CA LYS A 14 -20.82 -12.92 -11.99
C LYS A 14 -19.97 -11.87 -12.66
N PRO A 15 -20.20 -11.60 -13.96
CA PRO A 15 -19.59 -10.45 -14.64
C PRO A 15 -19.89 -9.14 -13.89
N GLY A 16 -18.85 -8.41 -13.51
CA GLY A 16 -18.96 -7.17 -12.72
C GLY A 16 -18.70 -7.35 -11.22
N ASP A 17 -18.65 -8.58 -10.70
CA ASP A 17 -18.28 -8.83 -9.31
C ASP A 17 -16.79 -8.53 -9.09
N VAL A 18 -16.48 -8.09 -7.87
CA VAL A 18 -15.12 -7.78 -7.45
C VAL A 18 -14.74 -8.72 -6.29
N GLU A 19 -13.66 -9.45 -6.48
CA GLU A 19 -13.04 -10.24 -5.42
C GLU A 19 -12.06 -9.35 -4.66
N ILE A 20 -12.20 -9.31 -3.32
CA ILE A 20 -11.35 -8.51 -2.45
C ILE A 20 -10.76 -9.40 -1.39
N SER A 21 -9.46 -9.22 -1.09
CA SER A 21 -8.85 -9.78 0.10
C SER A 21 -7.92 -8.77 0.78
N LEU A 22 -7.93 -8.77 2.10
CA LEU A 22 -7.25 -7.81 2.95
C LEU A 22 -6.37 -8.53 3.98
N PHE A 23 -5.08 -8.24 3.97
CA PHE A 23 -4.12 -8.83 4.90
C PHE A 23 -3.31 -7.75 5.60
N PHE A 24 -2.99 -8.02 6.87
CA PHE A 24 -2.10 -7.17 7.65
C PHE A 24 -0.80 -7.90 7.94
N TYR A 25 0.31 -7.18 7.83
CA TYR A 25 1.65 -7.68 8.11
C TYR A 25 2.36 -6.75 9.09
N ARG A 26 3.13 -7.35 10.01
CA ARG A 26 4.02 -6.64 10.92
C ARG A 26 5.41 -7.28 10.82
N ASN A 27 6.43 -6.47 10.56
CA ASN A 27 7.83 -6.94 10.41
C ASN A 27 7.98 -8.08 9.38
N GLY A 28 7.16 -8.08 8.34
CA GLY A 28 7.15 -9.11 7.31
C GLY A 28 6.29 -10.35 7.64
N GLU A 29 5.81 -10.47 8.88
CA GLU A 29 4.97 -11.59 9.31
C GLU A 29 3.49 -11.23 9.24
N PRO A 30 2.63 -12.14 8.77
CA PRO A 30 1.20 -11.90 8.71
C PRO A 30 0.59 -11.87 10.12
N ILE A 31 -0.35 -10.96 10.31
CA ILE A 31 -1.14 -10.88 11.54
C ILE A 31 -2.37 -11.78 11.39
N GLY A 32 -2.69 -12.56 12.43
CA GLY A 32 -3.90 -13.40 12.48
C GLY A 32 -3.75 -14.57 13.44
N MET A 33 -4.88 -15.22 13.77
CA MET A 33 -4.92 -16.31 14.76
C MET A 33 -4.20 -17.60 14.31
N SER A 34 -4.01 -17.80 13.01
CA SER A 34 -3.37 -19.00 12.44
C SER A 34 -2.55 -18.70 11.18
N GLY A 35 -1.72 -17.64 11.24
CA GLY A 35 -0.97 -17.16 10.09
C GLY A 35 -1.70 -16.03 9.35
N ALA A 36 -1.59 -15.97 8.02
CA ALA A 36 -2.22 -14.94 7.22
C ALA A 36 -3.75 -15.09 7.24
N SER A 37 -4.42 -14.33 8.10
CA SER A 37 -5.88 -14.24 8.10
C SER A 37 -6.33 -13.16 7.11
N ASP A 38 -7.36 -13.49 6.33
CA ASP A 38 -8.02 -12.49 5.48
C ASP A 38 -9.02 -11.69 6.32
N PHE A 39 -8.76 -10.40 6.40
CA PHE A 39 -9.56 -9.47 7.20
C PHE A 39 -10.71 -8.83 6.41
N VAL A 40 -11.02 -9.31 5.22
CA VAL A 40 -12.12 -8.80 4.40
C VAL A 40 -13.48 -8.86 5.14
N THR A 41 -13.67 -9.82 6.04
CA THR A 41 -14.89 -9.95 6.84
C THR A 41 -15.11 -8.80 7.82
N PHE A 42 -14.03 -8.10 8.21
CA PHE A 42 -14.08 -6.91 9.06
C PHE A 42 -14.25 -5.63 8.24
N LEU A 43 -14.03 -5.71 6.92
CA LEU A 43 -14.05 -4.56 6.03
C LEU A 43 -15.48 -4.14 5.71
N ARG A 44 -15.87 -2.91 6.10
CA ARG A 44 -17.16 -2.32 5.77
C ARG A 44 -17.15 -1.56 4.48
N THR A 45 -16.13 -0.74 4.30
CA THR A 45 -15.86 -0.01 3.07
C THR A 45 -14.39 0.29 2.93
N TRP A 46 -13.96 0.51 1.72
CA TRP A 46 -12.60 0.89 1.38
C TRP A 46 -12.59 1.87 0.22
N GLU A 47 -11.58 2.68 0.19
CA GLU A 47 -11.32 3.64 -0.86
C GLU A 47 -9.83 3.64 -1.18
N VAL A 48 -9.48 3.67 -2.46
CA VAL A 48 -8.11 3.88 -2.93
C VAL A 48 -8.12 5.07 -3.88
N GLN A 49 -7.31 6.06 -3.57
CA GLN A 49 -7.17 7.29 -4.34
C GLN A 49 -5.84 7.27 -5.09
N GLU A 50 -5.91 7.16 -6.41
CA GLU A 50 -4.77 7.33 -7.31
C GLU A 50 -4.94 8.65 -8.07
N ASN A 51 -3.97 9.55 -7.94
CA ASN A 51 -3.97 10.82 -8.64
C ASN A 51 -2.60 11.03 -9.28
N ILE A 52 -2.57 11.30 -10.59
CA ILE A 52 -1.33 11.52 -11.34
C ILE A 52 -0.56 12.76 -10.86
N ALA A 53 -1.24 13.71 -10.23
CA ALA A 53 -0.63 14.91 -9.67
C ALA A 53 -0.13 14.73 -8.22
N ALA A 54 -0.50 13.62 -7.57
CA ALA A 54 -0.08 13.31 -6.21
C ALA A 54 1.15 12.40 -6.21
N SER A 55 2.02 12.58 -5.23
CA SER A 55 3.23 11.76 -5.07
C SER A 55 2.97 10.41 -4.40
N THR A 56 1.73 10.17 -3.96
CA THR A 56 1.36 8.96 -3.22
C THR A 56 0.03 8.40 -3.69
N ILE A 57 -0.16 7.11 -3.44
CA ILE A 57 -1.47 6.46 -3.49
C ILE A 57 -1.96 6.40 -2.04
N GLU A 58 -3.15 6.90 -1.79
CA GLU A 58 -3.77 6.90 -0.47
C GLU A 58 -4.88 5.87 -0.41
N ALA A 59 -5.09 5.32 0.78
CA ALA A 59 -6.17 4.37 1.02
C ALA A 59 -6.83 4.63 2.37
N ARG A 60 -8.11 4.36 2.43
CA ARG A 60 -8.94 4.50 3.60
C ARG A 60 -9.77 3.23 3.78
N PHE A 61 -9.71 2.65 4.96
CA PHE A 61 -10.38 1.39 5.28
C PHE A 61 -11.28 1.60 6.50
N ALA A 62 -12.58 1.44 6.35
CA ALA A 62 -13.49 1.37 7.48
C ALA A 62 -13.64 -0.09 7.90
N LEU A 63 -13.26 -0.38 9.13
CA LEU A 63 -13.27 -1.72 9.70
C LEU A 63 -14.23 -1.79 10.88
N GLU A 64 -14.94 -2.90 11.00
CA GLU A 64 -15.75 -3.22 12.18
C GLU A 64 -15.07 -4.36 12.96
N ASP A 65 -14.61 -4.04 14.15
CA ASP A 65 -13.83 -4.93 14.98
C ASP A 65 -14.65 -5.51 16.14
N ALA A 66 -15.18 -6.70 15.91
CA ALA A 66 -15.79 -7.50 16.97
C ALA A 66 -14.77 -8.36 17.74
N GLY A 67 -13.56 -8.51 17.21
CA GLY A 67 -12.52 -9.42 17.72
C GLY A 67 -11.37 -8.74 18.46
N GLY A 68 -11.34 -7.41 18.57
CA GLY A 68 -10.26 -6.68 19.22
C GLY A 68 -8.98 -6.57 18.38
N LEU A 69 -9.10 -6.61 17.04
CA LEU A 69 -7.98 -6.48 16.10
C LEU A 69 -7.18 -5.19 16.32
N ILE A 70 -7.85 -4.07 16.61
CA ILE A 70 -7.21 -2.77 16.87
C ILE A 70 -6.25 -2.85 18.06
N GLY A 71 -6.59 -3.59 19.10
CA GLY A 71 -5.69 -3.76 20.24
C GLY A 71 -4.33 -4.35 19.85
N ALA A 72 -4.27 -5.02 18.70
CA ALA A 72 -3.06 -5.59 18.11
C ALA A 72 -2.36 -4.65 17.12
N LEU A 73 -3.03 -3.62 16.58
CA LEU A 73 -2.43 -2.69 15.62
C LEU A 73 -1.58 -1.64 16.34
N THR A 74 -0.35 -1.45 15.88
CA THR A 74 0.63 -0.51 16.46
C THR A 74 0.90 0.70 15.56
N GLY A 75 0.31 0.74 14.34
CA GLY A 75 0.53 1.80 13.34
C GLY A 75 1.77 1.58 12.46
N SER A 76 2.44 0.43 12.61
CA SER A 76 3.59 0.05 11.76
C SER A 76 3.25 -1.04 10.73
N GLU A 77 2.00 -1.42 10.66
CA GLU A 77 1.54 -2.49 9.80
C GLU A 77 1.56 -2.10 8.33
N ILE A 78 1.83 -3.10 7.51
CA ILE A 78 1.63 -3.05 6.06
C ILE A 78 0.30 -3.74 5.77
N ILE A 79 -0.55 -3.05 5.04
CA ILE A 79 -1.82 -3.55 4.54
C ILE A 79 -1.60 -4.02 3.11
N LYS A 80 -1.92 -5.28 2.84
CA LYS A 80 -1.99 -5.82 1.48
C LYS A 80 -3.44 -5.93 1.08
N LEU A 81 -3.83 -5.16 0.08
CA LEU A 81 -5.15 -5.19 -0.54
C LEU A 81 -5.03 -5.85 -1.91
N ASN A 82 -5.73 -6.95 -2.14
CA ASN A 82 -5.90 -7.51 -3.46
C ASN A 82 -7.31 -7.17 -3.95
N VAL A 83 -7.39 -6.67 -5.17
CA VAL A 83 -8.65 -6.36 -5.85
C VAL A 83 -8.63 -7.03 -7.20
N LYS A 84 -9.57 -7.91 -7.44
CA LYS A 84 -9.66 -8.66 -8.69
C LYS A 84 -11.06 -8.57 -9.27
N SER A 85 -11.14 -8.26 -10.54
CA SER A 85 -12.35 -8.30 -11.35
C SER A 85 -12.00 -8.85 -12.74
N GLN A 86 -12.95 -8.90 -13.65
CA GLN A 86 -12.69 -9.36 -15.02
C GLN A 86 -11.61 -8.53 -15.75
N LEU A 87 -11.53 -7.23 -15.47
CA LEU A 87 -10.63 -6.29 -16.15
C LEU A 87 -9.53 -5.75 -15.25
N LEU A 88 -9.57 -6.05 -13.96
CA LEU A 88 -8.63 -5.52 -12.98
C LEU A 88 -8.09 -6.67 -12.13
N ASP A 89 -6.77 -6.79 -12.07
CA ASP A 89 -6.06 -7.65 -11.12
C ASP A 89 -4.92 -6.82 -10.51
N ARG A 90 -5.17 -6.27 -9.33
CA ARG A 90 -4.26 -5.34 -8.67
C ARG A 90 -4.01 -5.75 -7.24
N THR A 91 -2.73 -5.68 -6.86
CA THR A 91 -2.28 -5.81 -5.47
C THR A 91 -1.66 -4.50 -5.05
N TYR A 92 -2.16 -3.96 -3.96
CA TYR A 92 -1.64 -2.76 -3.33
C TYR A 92 -0.98 -3.10 -2.01
N PHE A 93 0.09 -2.36 -1.69
CA PHE A 93 0.73 -2.39 -0.39
C PHE A 93 0.70 -0.98 0.19
N PHE A 94 0.08 -0.86 1.35
CA PHE A 94 -0.05 0.40 2.06
C PHE A 94 0.58 0.29 3.43
N ARG A 95 1.10 1.39 3.93
CA ARG A 95 1.51 1.54 5.32
C ARG A 95 0.48 2.38 6.06
N THR A 96 0.01 1.86 7.17
CA THR A 96 -0.89 2.60 8.06
C THR A 96 -0.15 3.79 8.68
N TYR A 97 -0.78 4.97 8.68
CA TYR A 97 -0.22 6.16 9.32
C TYR A 97 -1.17 6.81 10.34
N GLY A 98 -2.42 6.40 10.40
CA GLY A 98 -3.35 6.94 11.37
C GLY A 98 -4.68 6.19 11.47
N ILE A 99 -5.31 6.37 12.62
CA ILE A 99 -6.70 5.99 12.87
C ILE A 99 -7.49 7.29 13.01
N GLU A 100 -8.37 7.56 12.06
CA GLU A 100 -9.10 8.83 11.98
C GLU A 100 -10.27 8.90 12.97
N ALA A 101 -11.03 7.82 13.06
CA ALA A 101 -12.20 7.76 13.91
C ALA A 101 -12.33 6.39 14.56
N ARG A 102 -12.83 6.39 15.78
CA ARG A 102 -13.21 5.19 16.50
C ARG A 102 -14.55 5.42 17.18
N SER A 103 -15.53 4.58 16.93
CA SER A 103 -16.81 4.62 17.59
C SER A 103 -17.29 3.22 17.96
N LYS A 104 -18.03 3.13 19.06
CA LYS A 104 -18.68 1.88 19.45
C LYS A 104 -20.07 1.79 18.87
N THR A 105 -20.41 0.63 18.32
CA THR A 105 -21.78 0.32 17.93
C THR A 105 -22.62 -0.03 19.16
N ASN A 106 -23.94 -0.02 18.98
CA ASN A 106 -24.88 -0.48 20.03
C ASN A 106 -24.70 -1.98 20.38
N GLN A 107 -24.02 -2.73 19.53
CA GLN A 107 -23.71 -4.15 19.74
C GLN A 107 -22.37 -4.39 20.42
N GLY A 108 -21.65 -3.31 20.79
CA GLY A 108 -20.36 -3.39 21.46
C GLY A 108 -19.16 -3.63 20.56
N THR A 109 -19.35 -3.63 19.25
CA THR A 109 -18.26 -3.68 18.27
C THR A 109 -17.63 -2.30 18.07
N ASP A 110 -16.34 -2.24 17.83
CA ASP A 110 -15.64 -1.00 17.48
C ASP A 110 -15.63 -0.82 15.96
N ILE A 111 -16.06 0.35 15.48
CA ILE A 111 -15.84 0.79 14.10
C ILE A 111 -14.74 1.83 14.10
N TYR A 112 -13.80 1.69 13.18
CA TYR A 112 -12.72 2.65 13.02
C TYR A 112 -12.30 2.79 11.56
N ILE A 113 -11.67 3.91 11.28
CA ILE A 113 -11.18 4.26 9.96
C ILE A 113 -9.66 4.30 10.02
N LEU A 114 -9.03 3.41 9.26
CA LEU A 114 -7.59 3.42 9.05
C LEU A 114 -7.26 4.24 7.81
N ASN A 115 -6.34 5.18 7.98
CA ASN A 115 -5.71 5.90 6.88
C ASN A 115 -4.35 5.28 6.60
N ALA A 116 -4.10 5.02 5.32
CA ALA A 116 -2.88 4.39 4.86
C ALA A 116 -2.39 5.03 3.54
N CYS A 117 -1.11 4.93 3.28
CA CYS A 117 -0.50 5.44 2.06
C CYS A 117 0.53 4.46 1.51
N SER A 118 0.96 4.69 0.27
CA SER A 118 2.00 3.86 -0.35
C SER A 118 3.30 3.93 0.46
N ASP A 119 3.99 2.81 0.58
CA ASP A 119 5.22 2.70 1.39
C ASP A 119 6.33 3.62 0.89
N GLU A 120 6.37 3.90 -0.40
CA GLU A 120 7.30 4.86 -1.01
C GLU A 120 7.15 6.27 -0.44
N PHE A 121 5.92 6.70 -0.11
CA PHE A 121 5.68 8.00 0.50
C PHE A 121 6.34 8.08 1.89
N ILE A 122 6.13 7.08 2.73
CA ILE A 122 6.75 7.04 4.07
C ILE A 122 8.28 6.97 3.96
N ARG A 123 8.81 6.19 3.02
CA ARG A 123 10.25 6.14 2.78
C ARG A 123 10.81 7.47 2.30
N ASN A 124 10.04 8.22 1.50
CA ASN A 124 10.44 9.55 1.05
C ASN A 124 10.57 10.54 2.21
N GLU A 125 9.68 10.48 3.20
CA GLU A 125 9.74 11.33 4.39
C GLU A 125 11.00 11.11 5.24
N VAL A 126 11.54 9.89 5.22
CA VAL A 126 12.73 9.53 6.02
C VAL A 126 14.03 9.45 5.21
N THR A 127 13.93 9.55 3.87
CA THR A 127 15.09 9.43 2.98
C THR A 127 15.34 10.75 2.26
N ASN A 128 16.38 11.44 2.64
CA ASN A 128 16.77 12.68 1.97
C ASN A 128 17.67 12.40 0.76
N LEU A 129 17.28 12.97 -0.39
CA LEU A 129 18.14 13.08 -1.56
C LEU A 129 18.96 14.36 -1.41
N PHE A 130 20.11 14.26 -0.80
CA PHE A 130 21.01 15.42 -0.72
C PHE A 130 21.50 15.81 -2.10
N GLY A 131 21.17 17.03 -2.53
CA GLY A 131 21.56 17.60 -3.82
C GLY A 131 23.08 17.72 -4.07
N HIS A 132 23.89 17.30 -3.12
CA HIS A 132 25.34 17.28 -3.22
C HIS A 132 25.92 16.06 -3.94
N SER A 133 25.09 15.09 -4.29
CA SER A 133 25.59 14.02 -5.14
C SER A 133 25.54 14.43 -6.62
N ASN A 134 26.36 15.42 -6.97
CA ASN A 134 26.69 15.77 -8.35
C ASN A 134 27.07 14.57 -9.22
N THR A 135 27.30 13.42 -8.60
CA THR A 135 27.61 12.16 -9.24
C THR A 135 26.40 11.42 -9.79
N LEU A 136 25.17 11.65 -9.24
CA LEU A 136 23.97 10.92 -9.63
C LEU A 136 23.17 11.61 -10.73
N PHE A 137 23.12 12.95 -10.73
CA PHE A 137 22.26 13.73 -11.61
C PHE A 137 23.03 14.86 -12.33
N ASN A 138 24.16 14.50 -12.92
CA ASN A 138 24.93 15.46 -13.71
C ASN A 138 24.18 15.82 -15.01
N LYS A 139 24.65 16.87 -15.69
CA LYS A 139 24.06 17.42 -16.94
C LYS A 139 23.91 16.42 -18.10
N LYS A 140 24.23 15.16 -17.92
CA LYS A 140 24.21 14.11 -18.95
C LYS A 140 23.36 12.91 -18.56
N THR A 141 22.48 13.05 -17.55
CA THR A 141 21.67 11.94 -17.09
C THR A 141 20.27 12.00 -17.70
N GLU A 142 19.79 10.89 -18.21
CA GLU A 142 18.44 10.75 -18.73
C GLU A 142 17.42 10.75 -17.62
N ALA A 143 16.24 11.35 -17.82
CA ALA A 143 15.19 11.39 -16.80
C ALA A 143 14.74 9.98 -16.37
N SER A 144 14.72 9.03 -17.30
CA SER A 144 14.44 7.62 -17.01
C SER A 144 15.42 7.01 -16.02
N GLN A 145 16.72 7.33 -16.12
CA GLN A 145 17.74 6.86 -15.19
C GLN A 145 17.62 7.53 -13.82
N ILE A 146 17.28 8.82 -13.79
CA ILE A 146 17.01 9.56 -12.55
C ILE A 146 15.85 8.89 -11.80
N ILE A 147 14.74 8.65 -12.47
CA ILE A 147 13.56 7.99 -11.90
C ILE A 147 13.90 6.59 -11.39
N LYS A 148 14.56 5.76 -12.20
CA LYS A 148 14.99 4.41 -11.81
C LYS A 148 15.93 4.42 -10.59
N THR A 149 16.76 5.44 -10.48
CA THR A 149 17.69 5.59 -9.33
C THR A 149 16.94 5.99 -8.07
N ILE A 150 16.03 6.97 -8.15
CA ILE A 150 15.24 7.46 -7.01
C ILE A 150 14.32 6.35 -6.49
N LEU A 151 13.59 5.69 -7.37
CA LEU A 151 12.67 4.62 -7.00
C LEU A 151 13.39 3.31 -6.66
N GLY A 152 14.65 3.18 -7.04
CA GLY A 152 15.44 1.97 -6.88
C GLY A 152 15.90 1.65 -5.45
N LYS A 153 16.68 0.57 -5.32
CA LYS A 153 17.11 0.00 -4.04
C LYS A 153 17.93 0.95 -3.14
N LYS A 154 18.53 1.97 -3.71
CA LYS A 154 19.37 2.91 -2.95
C LYS A 154 18.57 3.93 -2.15
N TYR A 155 17.41 4.35 -2.66
CA TYR A 155 16.58 5.39 -2.06
C TYR A 155 15.21 4.86 -1.63
N LEU A 156 14.20 4.92 -2.48
CA LEU A 156 12.83 4.59 -2.09
C LEU A 156 12.55 3.08 -2.04
N LYS A 157 13.44 2.25 -2.60
CA LYS A 157 13.36 0.78 -2.55
C LYS A 157 11.98 0.26 -2.95
N THR A 158 11.39 0.82 -4.02
CA THR A 158 10.08 0.36 -4.47
C THR A 158 10.14 -1.09 -4.94
N ASP A 159 9.12 -1.86 -4.59
CA ASP A 159 8.92 -3.21 -5.07
C ASP A 159 8.08 -3.25 -6.36
N LYS A 160 7.63 -2.07 -6.83
CA LYS A 160 6.85 -1.93 -8.05
C LYS A 160 7.71 -2.10 -9.29
N LYS A 161 7.11 -2.65 -10.34
CA LYS A 161 7.75 -2.79 -11.64
C LYS A 161 7.87 -1.42 -12.29
N LEU A 162 9.09 -1.01 -12.61
CA LEU A 162 9.37 0.29 -13.21
C LEU A 162 9.48 0.16 -14.73
N PHE A 163 8.63 0.87 -15.44
CA PHE A 163 8.69 1.06 -16.87
C PHE A 163 9.00 2.53 -17.14
N ALA A 164 10.17 2.82 -17.66
CA ALA A 164 10.56 4.17 -18.02
C ALA A 164 11.30 4.12 -19.34
N GLU A 165 10.75 4.79 -20.34
CA GLU A 165 11.36 4.96 -21.65
C GLU A 165 12.53 5.93 -21.60
N GLU A 166 13.50 5.76 -22.49
CA GLU A 166 14.63 6.67 -22.61
C GLU A 166 14.14 8.03 -23.10
N THR A 167 14.67 9.09 -22.49
CA THR A 167 14.34 10.45 -22.90
C THR A 167 15.33 10.96 -23.95
N LEU A 168 14.83 11.68 -24.96
CA LEU A 168 15.64 12.25 -26.03
C LEU A 168 16.70 13.24 -25.51
N ASN A 169 16.36 13.96 -24.45
CA ASN A 169 17.23 14.97 -23.86
C ASN A 169 17.77 14.52 -22.49
N LYS A 170 19.03 14.84 -22.26
CA LYS A 170 19.68 14.66 -20.95
C LYS A 170 19.49 15.89 -20.09
N HIS A 171 19.15 15.69 -18.85
CA HIS A 171 18.82 16.73 -17.90
C HIS A 171 19.76 16.72 -16.71
N SER A 172 19.91 17.87 -16.07
CA SER A 172 20.43 17.93 -14.71
C SER A 172 19.25 18.10 -13.76
N PHE A 173 19.23 17.33 -12.70
CA PHE A 173 18.22 17.43 -11.65
C PHE A 173 18.93 17.77 -10.34
N ILE A 174 18.47 18.83 -9.69
CA ILE A 174 18.89 19.20 -8.35
C ILE A 174 17.66 18.98 -7.48
N SER A 175 17.75 18.06 -6.52
CA SER A 175 16.67 17.88 -5.55
C SER A 175 16.53 19.16 -4.73
N PRO A 176 15.34 19.75 -4.63
CA PRO A 176 15.06 20.73 -3.60
C PRO A 176 15.24 20.04 -2.24
N ASN A 177 15.90 20.71 -1.32
CA ASN A 177 16.15 20.22 0.05
C ASN A 177 14.85 19.95 0.79
#